data_96d37f6317f0fd532c867ffbe140651f
#
_entry.id   96d37f6317f0fd532c867ffbe140651f
#
_cell.length_a   1.000
_cell.length_b   1.000
_cell.length_c   1.000
_cell.angle_alpha   90.00
_cell.angle_beta   90.00
_cell.angle_gamma   90.00
#
_symmetry.space_group_name_H-M   'P 1'
#
loop_
_entity.id
_entity.type
_entity.pdbx_description
1 polymer ?
#
loop_
_entity_poly.entity_id
_entity_poly.type
_entity_poly.pdbx_seq_one_letter_code
_entity_poly.pdbx_strand_id
1 'polypeptide(L)'
;MCAKFCTLCMLLLLSVTTYGQNNVIDEVVWVVGDEAILKSDVESERLNAQYEGRKFDGDPYCVIPEQLAIQKLFLHQAELDSIDVSEQEVLSRLEQQTNWLIDQIGSKEKMEEYYNKTSTQIREMLRENIRNGMVVQKMQQEIIGDIKIVPADVRRYFKNLPQDSIPFVPTQVEVQIVTLEPKIPQEEIERVKKALRDYTDQVNKGEIAFSTLARLYSEDEGTRRRGGELGFMGRGELVPEFANVAFNLQDPSKISKIVESEFGFHIIQLIEKRGDRINTRHILLKPKVEEKDLEASLLRLDSIAKDIRNAKFSFDEAATFISQDKDTRNNHGLMANPKSGTARFEMQELAQVSQEVAKTIEGLNVGEISEPFTMINNKGKEICAIVKLKARIDGHKATITEDYQRLKSIVQSKLGDEKLQKWIVDKQKSTYVRINENWVTCDFKYPGWVRK
;
A
#
# COMPACT_ATOMS: atom_id res chain seq x y z
N MET A 1 59.10 32.85 -49.47
CA MET A 1 58.82 31.75 -48.52
C MET A 1 57.49 31.88 -47.72
N CYS A 2 56.84 33.03 -47.67
CA CYS A 2 55.52 33.19 -46.92
C CYS A 2 54.29 32.68 -47.68
N ALA A 3 54.27 32.61 -49.03
CA ALA A 3 53.05 32.18 -49.73
C ALA A 3 52.73 30.68 -49.74
N LYS A 4 53.76 29.83 -49.49
CA LYS A 4 53.55 28.34 -49.37
C LYS A 4 53.14 27.91 -48.00
N PHE A 5 53.30 28.73 -46.95
CA PHE A 5 52.92 28.45 -45.59
C PHE A 5 51.43 28.75 -45.34
N CYS A 6 50.86 29.76 -46.02
CA CYS A 6 49.43 30.10 -45.95
C CYS A 6 48.53 29.06 -46.65
N THR A 7 48.97 28.42 -47.73
CA THR A 7 48.20 27.41 -48.45
C THR A 7 48.16 26.09 -47.66
N LEU A 8 49.20 25.77 -46.89
CA LEU A 8 49.23 24.56 -46.07
C LEU A 8 48.36 24.70 -44.79
N CYS A 9 48.26 25.92 -44.21
CA CYS A 9 47.34 26.19 -43.12
C CYS A 9 45.86 26.24 -43.53
N MET A 10 45.57 26.64 -44.81
CA MET A 10 44.20 26.67 -45.31
C MET A 10 43.65 25.29 -45.70
N LEU A 11 44.53 24.32 -46.02
CA LEU A 11 44.18 22.92 -46.27
C LEU A 11 44.04 22.08 -44.98
N LEU A 12 44.61 22.52 -43.88
CA LEU A 12 44.46 21.85 -42.56
C LEU A 12 43.17 22.26 -41.83
N LEU A 13 42.50 23.33 -42.26
CA LEU A 13 41.23 23.81 -41.68
C LEU A 13 39.97 23.19 -42.32
N LEU A 14 40.13 22.39 -43.39
CA LEU A 14 39.01 21.76 -44.11
C LEU A 14 38.78 20.29 -43.73
N SER A 15 39.52 19.74 -42.78
CA SER A 15 39.32 18.37 -42.24
C SER A 15 38.68 18.33 -40.87
N VAL A 16 37.87 19.33 -40.50
CA VAL A 16 36.88 19.16 -39.42
C VAL A 16 35.78 18.27 -40.00
N THR A 17 35.99 16.96 -39.89
CA THR A 17 34.91 16.00 -40.02
C THR A 17 33.85 16.42 -38.99
N THR A 18 32.76 16.96 -39.47
CA THR A 18 31.53 17.05 -38.72
C THR A 18 31.15 15.62 -38.38
N TYR A 19 31.52 15.18 -37.19
CA TYR A 19 30.78 14.10 -36.54
C TYR A 19 29.40 14.66 -36.34
N GLY A 20 28.49 14.35 -37.25
CA GLY A 20 27.08 14.52 -37.04
C GLY A 20 26.79 13.75 -35.74
N GLN A 21 26.49 14.46 -34.65
CA GLN A 21 25.84 13.86 -33.54
C GLN A 21 24.59 13.19 -34.13
N ASN A 22 24.56 11.87 -34.10
CA ASN A 22 23.32 11.13 -34.27
C ASN A 22 22.42 11.58 -33.12
N ASN A 23 21.70 12.68 -33.31
CA ASN A 23 20.56 13.05 -32.49
C ASN A 23 19.44 12.03 -32.78
N VAL A 24 19.66 10.78 -32.44
CA VAL A 24 18.57 9.81 -32.30
C VAL A 24 17.85 10.26 -31.04
N ILE A 25 16.76 10.98 -31.21
CA ILE A 25 15.96 11.54 -30.14
C ILE A 25 15.41 10.38 -29.29
N ASP A 26 14.93 9.31 -29.91
CA ASP A 26 14.60 8.00 -29.30
C ASP A 26 14.29 6.99 -30.42
N GLU A 27 14.36 5.70 -30.12
CA GLU A 27 14.05 4.63 -31.08
C GLU A 27 12.64 4.10 -30.85
N VAL A 28 11.79 4.14 -31.91
CA VAL A 28 10.48 3.47 -31.84
C VAL A 28 10.68 1.96 -31.96
N VAL A 29 10.39 1.26 -30.89
CA VAL A 29 10.52 -0.21 -30.78
C VAL A 29 9.30 -0.90 -31.35
N TRP A 30 8.11 -0.47 -30.92
CA TRP A 30 6.81 -0.97 -31.37
C TRP A 30 5.83 0.17 -31.61
N VAL A 31 4.81 -0.10 -32.42
CA VAL A 31 3.60 0.73 -32.55
C VAL A 31 2.41 -0.19 -32.37
N VAL A 32 1.46 0.19 -31.51
CA VAL A 32 0.22 -0.54 -31.25
C VAL A 32 -0.95 0.44 -31.34
N GLY A 33 -1.81 0.24 -32.35
CA GLY A 33 -2.80 1.27 -32.70
C GLY A 33 -2.11 2.56 -33.11
N ASP A 34 -2.40 3.64 -32.44
CA ASP A 34 -1.82 4.97 -32.64
C ASP A 34 -0.68 5.29 -31.66
N GLU A 35 -0.34 4.36 -30.76
CA GLU A 35 0.61 4.54 -29.69
C GLU A 35 1.97 3.92 -30.00
N ALA A 36 3.03 4.72 -29.87
CA ALA A 36 4.42 4.25 -29.99
C ALA A 36 4.94 3.77 -28.62
N ILE A 37 5.77 2.73 -28.65
CA ILE A 37 6.60 2.28 -27.53
C ILE A 37 8.04 2.62 -27.90
N LEU A 38 8.69 3.39 -27.05
CA LEU A 38 10.03 3.89 -27.27
C LEU A 38 11.06 3.00 -26.54
N LYS A 39 12.29 3.04 -27.00
CA LYS A 39 13.39 2.34 -26.34
C LYS A 39 13.64 2.87 -24.93
N SER A 40 13.45 4.17 -24.71
CA SER A 40 13.50 4.80 -23.39
C SER A 40 12.45 4.25 -22.43
N ASP A 41 11.24 3.89 -22.93
CA ASP A 41 10.20 3.28 -22.09
C ASP A 41 10.64 1.90 -21.62
N VAL A 42 11.23 1.11 -22.55
CA VAL A 42 11.75 -0.23 -22.23
C VAL A 42 12.88 -0.16 -21.21
N GLU A 43 13.84 0.77 -21.39
CA GLU A 43 14.94 0.96 -20.45
C GLU A 43 14.48 1.45 -19.08
N SER A 44 13.51 2.37 -19.06
CA SER A 44 12.94 2.87 -17.81
C SER A 44 12.28 1.75 -17.00
N GLU A 45 11.49 0.89 -17.65
CA GLU A 45 10.84 -0.25 -17.01
C GLU A 45 11.86 -1.30 -16.55
N ARG A 46 12.91 -1.54 -17.35
CA ARG A 46 13.99 -2.45 -16.98
C ARG A 46 14.75 -1.98 -15.72
N LEU A 47 15.05 -0.68 -15.66
CA LEU A 47 15.73 -0.09 -14.50
C LEU A 47 14.85 -0.10 -13.26
N ASN A 48 13.55 0.22 -13.40
CA ASN A 48 12.58 0.13 -12.31
C ASN A 48 12.49 -1.29 -11.75
N ALA A 49 12.37 -2.28 -12.63
CA ALA A 49 12.33 -3.68 -12.23
C ALA A 49 13.61 -4.13 -11.51
N GLN A 50 14.77 -3.69 -11.99
CA GLN A 50 16.05 -3.97 -11.35
C GLN A 50 16.13 -3.34 -9.94
N TYR A 51 15.65 -2.11 -9.79
CA TYR A 51 15.60 -1.42 -8.50
C TYR A 51 14.66 -2.13 -7.50
N GLU A 52 13.51 -2.58 -7.98
CA GLU A 52 12.53 -3.32 -7.17
C GLU A 52 12.93 -4.79 -6.93
N GLY A 53 14.03 -5.27 -7.50
CA GLY A 53 14.46 -6.66 -7.40
C GLY A 53 13.56 -7.64 -8.16
N ARG A 54 12.71 -7.15 -9.08
CA ARG A 54 11.87 -7.99 -9.96
C ARG A 54 12.73 -8.72 -10.99
N LYS A 55 12.45 -10.00 -11.18
CA LYS A 55 13.08 -10.82 -12.23
C LYS A 55 12.08 -11.04 -13.37
N PHE A 56 12.57 -10.98 -14.60
CA PHE A 56 11.80 -11.35 -15.77
C PHE A 56 11.98 -12.83 -16.09
N ASP A 57 10.92 -13.47 -16.56
CA ASP A 57 10.99 -14.82 -17.10
C ASP A 57 11.34 -14.73 -18.60
N GLY A 58 12.63 -14.59 -18.90
CA GLY A 58 13.18 -14.40 -20.22
C GLY A 58 14.01 -13.12 -20.37
N ASP A 59 14.37 -12.80 -21.62
CA ASP A 59 15.12 -11.59 -21.96
C ASP A 59 14.26 -10.33 -21.69
N PRO A 60 14.69 -9.40 -20.83
CA PRO A 60 13.97 -8.16 -20.56
C PRO A 60 13.63 -7.36 -21.83
N TYR A 61 14.51 -7.39 -22.85
CA TYR A 61 14.27 -6.68 -24.11
C TYR A 61 13.23 -7.36 -25.02
N CYS A 62 12.79 -8.55 -24.67
CA CYS A 62 11.65 -9.23 -25.29
C CYS A 62 10.38 -9.13 -24.43
N VAL A 63 10.52 -9.36 -23.13
CA VAL A 63 9.37 -9.40 -22.20
C VAL A 63 8.77 -8.01 -21.98
N ILE A 64 9.60 -6.98 -21.77
CA ILE A 64 9.11 -5.63 -21.46
C ILE A 64 8.35 -5.00 -22.64
N PRO A 65 8.87 -5.00 -23.88
CA PRO A 65 8.11 -4.47 -25.03
C PRO A 65 6.77 -5.16 -25.21
N GLU A 66 6.70 -6.48 -25.04
CA GLU A 66 5.43 -7.23 -25.10
C GLU A 66 4.46 -6.82 -24.03
N GLN A 67 4.92 -6.62 -22.77
CA GLN A 67 4.08 -6.14 -21.68
C GLN A 67 3.53 -4.73 -21.94
N LEU A 68 4.38 -3.84 -22.42
CA LEU A 68 3.97 -2.50 -22.81
C LEU A 68 2.97 -2.52 -23.98
N ALA A 69 3.19 -3.40 -24.98
CA ALA A 69 2.26 -3.56 -26.09
C ALA A 69 0.88 -4.06 -25.64
N ILE A 70 0.83 -5.00 -24.71
CA ILE A 70 -0.43 -5.47 -24.10
C ILE A 70 -1.13 -4.33 -23.36
N GLN A 71 -0.39 -3.52 -22.60
CA GLN A 71 -0.93 -2.36 -21.93
C GLN A 71 -1.54 -1.35 -22.94
N LYS A 72 -0.84 -1.09 -24.04
CA LYS A 72 -1.35 -0.22 -25.11
C LYS A 72 -2.62 -0.79 -25.78
N LEU A 73 -2.73 -2.11 -25.96
CA LEU A 73 -3.98 -2.73 -26.44
C LEU A 73 -5.17 -2.43 -25.51
N PHE A 74 -4.97 -2.54 -24.19
CA PHE A 74 -6.03 -2.23 -23.22
C PHE A 74 -6.40 -0.74 -23.24
N LEU A 75 -5.42 0.16 -23.30
CA LEU A 75 -5.66 1.60 -23.37
C LEU A 75 -6.41 1.99 -24.65
N HIS A 76 -5.97 1.50 -25.79
CA HIS A 76 -6.63 1.74 -27.07
C HIS A 76 -8.09 1.24 -27.06
N GLN A 77 -8.34 0.05 -26.50
CA GLN A 77 -9.71 -0.44 -26.40
C GLN A 77 -10.54 0.36 -25.40
N ALA A 78 -9.95 0.77 -24.28
CA ALA A 78 -10.64 1.61 -23.30
C ALA A 78 -11.10 2.94 -23.90
N GLU A 79 -10.29 3.54 -24.76
CA GLU A 79 -10.66 4.75 -25.50
C GLU A 79 -11.84 4.49 -26.44
N LEU A 80 -11.81 3.39 -27.23
CA LEU A 80 -12.92 3.00 -28.11
C LEU A 80 -14.22 2.75 -27.35
N ASP A 81 -14.13 2.15 -26.18
CA ASP A 81 -15.28 1.80 -25.33
C ASP A 81 -15.68 2.94 -24.37
N SER A 82 -14.99 4.10 -24.45
CA SER A 82 -15.19 5.26 -23.56
C SER A 82 -15.07 4.91 -22.06
N ILE A 83 -14.15 4.01 -21.74
CA ILE A 83 -13.84 3.64 -20.36
C ILE A 83 -12.82 4.62 -19.80
N ASP A 84 -13.20 5.33 -18.76
CA ASP A 84 -12.33 6.29 -18.07
C ASP A 84 -12.46 6.16 -16.54
N VAL A 85 -11.55 6.78 -15.83
CA VAL A 85 -11.46 6.80 -14.37
C VAL A 85 -11.72 8.19 -13.82
N SER A 86 -12.27 8.29 -12.62
CA SER A 86 -12.55 9.59 -12.03
C SER A 86 -11.26 10.30 -11.63
N GLU A 87 -11.21 11.61 -11.89
CA GLU A 87 -10.07 12.44 -11.51
C GLU A 87 -9.81 12.41 -9.99
N GLN A 88 -10.87 12.29 -9.19
CA GLN A 88 -10.76 12.19 -7.74
C GLN A 88 -10.02 10.92 -7.29
N GLU A 89 -10.28 9.78 -7.93
CA GLU A 89 -9.57 8.52 -7.63
C GLU A 89 -8.10 8.59 -8.04
N VAL A 90 -7.82 9.20 -9.22
CA VAL A 90 -6.45 9.42 -9.68
C VAL A 90 -5.68 10.30 -8.69
N LEU A 91 -6.25 11.43 -8.27
CA LEU A 91 -5.62 12.32 -7.30
C LEU A 91 -5.41 11.65 -5.95
N SER A 92 -6.35 10.84 -5.48
CA SER A 92 -6.20 10.10 -4.22
C SER A 92 -5.02 9.12 -4.28
N ARG A 93 -4.91 8.35 -5.36
CA ARG A 93 -3.78 7.43 -5.57
C ARG A 93 -2.45 8.17 -5.75
N LEU A 94 -2.47 9.31 -6.45
CA LEU A 94 -1.29 10.15 -6.63
C LEU A 94 -0.75 10.65 -5.30
N GLU A 95 -1.62 11.12 -4.40
CA GLU A 95 -1.21 11.53 -3.04
C GLU A 95 -0.59 10.36 -2.27
N GLN A 96 -1.23 9.20 -2.27
CA GLN A 96 -0.72 8.01 -1.59
C GLN A 96 0.65 7.61 -2.13
N GLN A 97 0.81 7.55 -3.46
CA GLN A 97 2.07 7.14 -4.07
C GLN A 97 3.18 8.18 -3.89
N THR A 98 2.86 9.48 -3.99
CA THR A 98 3.82 10.54 -3.73
C THR A 98 4.30 10.51 -2.29
N ASN A 99 3.39 10.33 -1.33
CA ASN A 99 3.72 10.22 0.08
C ASN A 99 4.60 9.00 0.35
N TRP A 100 4.25 7.85 -0.23
CA TRP A 100 5.06 6.63 -0.12
C TRP A 100 6.49 6.83 -0.66
N LEU A 101 6.64 7.48 -1.83
CA LEU A 101 7.96 7.78 -2.40
C LEU A 101 8.79 8.70 -1.48
N ILE A 102 8.16 9.74 -0.91
CA ILE A 102 8.84 10.64 0.03
C ILE A 102 9.28 9.88 1.28
N ASP A 103 8.45 8.96 1.79
CA ASP A 103 8.79 8.14 2.96
C ASP A 103 9.94 7.17 2.67
N GLN A 104 9.97 6.54 1.48
CA GLN A 104 11.06 5.65 1.06
C GLN A 104 12.37 6.40 0.84
N ILE A 105 12.34 7.54 0.18
CA ILE A 105 13.53 8.34 -0.16
C ILE A 105 13.99 9.19 1.03
N GLY A 106 13.06 9.54 1.93
CA GLY A 106 13.33 10.21 3.20
C GLY A 106 12.93 11.69 3.25
N SER A 107 12.81 12.40 2.14
CA SER A 107 12.25 13.76 2.08
C SER A 107 11.83 14.15 0.66
N LYS A 108 11.02 15.21 0.57
CA LYS A 108 10.60 15.80 -0.71
C LYS A 108 11.81 16.31 -1.52
N GLU A 109 12.75 16.96 -0.86
CA GLU A 109 13.95 17.51 -1.48
C GLU A 109 14.83 16.40 -2.07
N LYS A 110 15.00 15.30 -1.34
CA LYS A 110 15.72 14.11 -1.84
C LYS A 110 14.99 13.44 -3.01
N MET A 111 13.66 13.42 -3.00
CA MET A 111 12.87 12.91 -4.11
C MET A 111 13.09 13.78 -5.37
N GLU A 112 13.10 15.11 -5.24
CA GLU A 112 13.37 16.03 -6.35
C GLU A 112 14.80 15.84 -6.88
N GLU A 113 15.79 15.64 -6.01
CA GLU A 113 17.17 15.35 -6.39
C GLU A 113 17.28 13.99 -7.11
N TYR A 114 16.65 12.94 -6.58
CA TYR A 114 16.67 11.60 -7.15
C TYR A 114 16.10 11.55 -8.57
N TYR A 115 14.94 12.19 -8.79
CA TYR A 115 14.31 12.26 -10.11
C TYR A 115 14.87 13.36 -11.01
N ASN A 116 15.74 14.25 -10.49
CA ASN A 116 16.19 15.46 -11.18
C ASN A 116 15.02 16.26 -11.77
N LYS A 117 13.95 16.40 -11.02
CA LYS A 117 12.70 17.06 -11.39
C LYS A 117 12.08 17.75 -10.18
N THR A 118 11.30 18.79 -10.43
CA THR A 118 10.50 19.41 -9.37
C THR A 118 9.36 18.47 -8.92
N SER A 119 8.90 18.61 -7.71
CA SER A 119 7.74 17.86 -7.20
C SER A 119 6.51 17.93 -8.11
N THR A 120 6.29 19.08 -8.76
CA THR A 120 5.18 19.26 -9.72
C THR A 120 5.37 18.37 -10.95
N GLN A 121 6.58 18.33 -11.51
CA GLN A 121 6.90 17.49 -12.67
C GLN A 121 6.84 16.00 -12.33
N ILE A 122 7.30 15.62 -11.13
CA ILE A 122 7.20 14.23 -10.64
C ILE A 122 5.73 13.84 -10.51
N ARG A 123 4.92 14.70 -9.90
CA ARG A 123 3.48 14.45 -9.71
C ARG A 123 2.74 14.33 -11.05
N GLU A 124 3.07 15.14 -12.03
CA GLU A 124 2.44 15.05 -13.36
C GLU A 124 2.81 13.74 -14.06
N MET A 125 4.08 13.34 -14.02
CA MET A 125 4.54 12.04 -14.55
C MET A 125 3.83 10.87 -13.84
N LEU A 126 3.74 10.89 -12.51
CA LEU A 126 3.05 9.86 -11.74
C LEU A 126 1.56 9.82 -12.02
N ARG A 127 0.93 10.99 -12.20
CA ARG A 127 -0.51 11.11 -12.48
C ARG A 127 -0.90 10.40 -13.77
N GLU A 128 -0.14 10.62 -14.83
CA GLU A 128 -0.38 9.96 -16.12
C GLU A 128 -0.24 8.44 -15.98
N ASN A 129 0.84 7.96 -15.36
CA ASN A 129 1.07 6.53 -15.14
C ASN A 129 -0.05 5.90 -14.29
N ILE A 130 -0.47 6.58 -13.23
CA ILE A 130 -1.56 6.12 -12.36
C ILE A 130 -2.87 6.05 -13.15
N ARG A 131 -3.21 7.09 -13.90
CA ARG A 131 -4.42 7.12 -14.73
C ARG A 131 -4.43 5.95 -15.72
N ASN A 132 -3.36 5.78 -16.48
CA ASN A 132 -3.23 4.70 -17.45
C ASN A 132 -3.33 3.33 -16.79
N GLY A 133 -2.66 3.11 -15.67
CA GLY A 133 -2.77 1.87 -14.89
C GLY A 133 -4.20 1.58 -14.41
N MET A 134 -4.91 2.60 -13.94
CA MET A 134 -6.32 2.48 -13.49
C MET A 134 -7.27 2.19 -14.66
N VAL A 135 -7.07 2.84 -15.82
CA VAL A 135 -7.86 2.59 -17.04
C VAL A 135 -7.66 1.16 -17.51
N VAL A 136 -6.39 0.68 -17.56
CA VAL A 136 -6.08 -0.71 -17.91
C VAL A 136 -6.77 -1.68 -16.96
N GLN A 137 -6.68 -1.44 -15.65
CA GLN A 137 -7.34 -2.29 -14.65
C GLN A 137 -8.86 -2.32 -14.85
N LYS A 138 -9.48 -1.17 -15.09
CA LYS A 138 -10.93 -1.07 -15.34
C LYS A 138 -11.33 -1.80 -16.63
N MET A 139 -10.54 -1.64 -17.70
CA MET A 139 -10.75 -2.36 -18.97
C MET A 139 -10.65 -3.89 -18.77
N GLN A 140 -9.66 -4.35 -18.03
CA GLN A 140 -9.52 -5.77 -17.69
C GLN A 140 -10.75 -6.28 -16.91
N GLN A 141 -11.25 -5.50 -15.94
CA GLN A 141 -12.46 -5.84 -15.20
C GLN A 141 -13.70 -5.94 -16.11
N GLU A 142 -13.85 -5.02 -17.05
CA GLU A 142 -14.93 -5.07 -18.04
C GLU A 142 -14.84 -6.33 -18.94
N ILE A 143 -13.62 -6.66 -19.41
CA ILE A 143 -13.40 -7.87 -20.21
C ILE A 143 -13.72 -9.12 -19.40
N ILE A 144 -13.21 -9.22 -18.15
CA ILE A 144 -13.49 -10.34 -17.26
C ILE A 144 -15.00 -10.42 -16.97
N GLY A 145 -15.61 -9.26 -16.66
CA GLY A 145 -17.01 -9.16 -16.29
C GLY A 145 -17.38 -10.03 -15.09
N ASP A 146 -18.67 -10.24 -14.89
CA ASP A 146 -19.16 -11.12 -13.83
C ASP A 146 -18.99 -12.59 -14.21
N ILE A 147 -17.88 -13.20 -13.80
CA ILE A 147 -17.70 -14.65 -13.88
C ILE A 147 -18.49 -15.31 -12.75
N LYS A 148 -19.69 -15.83 -13.08
CA LYS A 148 -20.51 -16.56 -12.12
C LYS A 148 -19.99 -17.99 -11.97
N ILE A 149 -19.33 -18.26 -10.85
CA ILE A 149 -18.83 -19.59 -10.50
C ILE A 149 -19.92 -20.32 -9.72
N VAL A 150 -20.36 -21.43 -10.25
CA VAL A 150 -21.27 -22.35 -9.53
C VAL A 150 -20.50 -23.51 -8.90
N PRO A 151 -21.05 -24.17 -7.86
CA PRO A 151 -20.35 -25.27 -7.19
C PRO A 151 -19.93 -26.42 -8.12
N ALA A 152 -20.64 -26.60 -9.23
CA ALA A 152 -20.30 -27.59 -10.24
C ALA A 152 -18.97 -27.27 -10.96
N ASP A 153 -18.67 -25.99 -11.19
CA ASP A 153 -17.43 -25.56 -11.86
C ASP A 153 -16.22 -25.82 -10.97
N VAL A 154 -16.34 -25.50 -9.68
CA VAL A 154 -15.31 -25.78 -8.70
C VAL A 154 -15.03 -27.28 -8.61
N ARG A 155 -16.09 -28.09 -8.49
CA ARG A 155 -15.96 -29.57 -8.46
C ARG A 155 -15.30 -30.12 -9.72
N ARG A 156 -15.71 -29.65 -10.91
CA ARG A 156 -15.14 -30.07 -12.20
C ARG A 156 -13.68 -29.74 -12.31
N TYR A 157 -13.32 -28.54 -11.92
CA TYR A 157 -11.93 -28.07 -11.93
C TYR A 157 -11.04 -28.95 -11.05
N PHE A 158 -11.44 -29.13 -9.77
CA PHE A 158 -10.64 -29.90 -8.81
C PHE A 158 -10.61 -31.39 -9.08
N LYS A 159 -11.67 -31.98 -9.64
CA LYS A 159 -11.70 -33.38 -10.03
C LYS A 159 -10.63 -33.72 -11.09
N ASN A 160 -10.31 -32.75 -11.94
CA ASN A 160 -9.38 -32.91 -13.06
C ASN A 160 -7.95 -32.50 -12.70
N LEU A 161 -7.69 -31.97 -11.48
CA LEU A 161 -6.35 -31.63 -11.07
C LEU A 161 -5.54 -32.86 -10.63
N PRO A 162 -4.26 -32.94 -11.02
CA PRO A 162 -3.33 -33.89 -10.42
C PRO A 162 -3.28 -33.69 -8.91
N GLN A 163 -3.09 -34.76 -8.16
CA GLN A 163 -3.04 -34.68 -6.69
C GLN A 163 -1.97 -33.73 -6.14
N ASP A 164 -0.87 -33.58 -6.87
CA ASP A 164 0.24 -32.67 -6.50
C ASP A 164 -0.07 -31.20 -6.81
N SER A 165 -1.09 -30.94 -7.63
CA SER A 165 -1.56 -29.59 -7.99
C SER A 165 -2.70 -29.10 -7.11
N ILE A 166 -3.20 -29.93 -6.18
CA ILE A 166 -4.22 -29.49 -5.22
C ILE A 166 -3.56 -28.51 -4.23
N PRO A 167 -4.10 -27.28 -4.08
CA PRO A 167 -3.52 -26.30 -3.18
C PRO A 167 -3.42 -26.81 -1.74
N PHE A 168 -2.31 -26.54 -1.09
CA PHE A 168 -2.17 -26.76 0.34
C PHE A 168 -2.72 -25.55 1.11
N VAL A 169 -3.56 -25.82 2.09
CA VAL A 169 -4.07 -24.81 3.03
C VAL A 169 -3.19 -24.90 4.27
N PRO A 170 -2.43 -23.85 4.62
CA PRO A 170 -1.64 -23.83 5.85
C PRO A 170 -2.52 -23.93 7.09
N THR A 171 -1.91 -24.31 8.23
CA THR A 171 -2.58 -24.29 9.52
C THR A 171 -3.21 -22.93 9.79
N GLN A 172 -4.49 -22.93 10.15
CA GLN A 172 -5.26 -21.73 10.46
C GLN A 172 -5.69 -21.77 11.93
N VAL A 173 -5.79 -20.57 12.53
CA VAL A 173 -6.22 -20.39 13.92
C VAL A 173 -7.37 -19.38 14.00
N GLU A 174 -8.27 -19.58 14.96
CA GLU A 174 -9.25 -18.59 15.42
C GLU A 174 -8.86 -18.14 16.82
N VAL A 175 -8.73 -16.82 17.01
CA VAL A 175 -8.22 -16.23 18.25
C VAL A 175 -9.25 -15.28 18.84
N GLN A 176 -9.46 -15.38 20.14
CA GLN A 176 -10.20 -14.40 20.92
C GLN A 176 -9.22 -13.60 21.79
N ILE A 177 -9.51 -12.31 22.00
CA ILE A 177 -8.69 -11.39 22.77
C ILE A 177 -9.52 -10.61 23.78
N VAL A 178 -8.96 -10.39 24.95
CA VAL A 178 -9.46 -9.44 25.97
C VAL A 178 -8.33 -8.47 26.28
N THR A 179 -8.59 -7.18 26.17
CA THR A 179 -7.60 -6.15 26.41
C THR A 179 -8.00 -5.21 27.55
N LEU A 180 -6.99 -4.69 28.24
CA LEU A 180 -7.12 -3.58 29.17
C LEU A 180 -6.10 -2.50 28.83
N GLU A 181 -6.57 -1.25 28.78
CA GLU A 181 -5.68 -0.09 28.67
C GLU A 181 -5.18 0.28 30.08
N PRO A 182 -3.87 0.39 30.30
CA PRO A 182 -3.31 0.87 31.56
C PRO A 182 -3.78 2.30 31.83
N LYS A 183 -3.93 2.65 33.10
CA LYS A 183 -4.26 4.01 33.49
C LYS A 183 -3.11 4.94 33.22
N ILE A 184 -3.37 6.03 32.51
CA ILE A 184 -2.37 7.05 32.26
C ILE A 184 -2.44 8.06 33.41
N PRO A 185 -1.32 8.33 34.11
CA PRO A 185 -1.27 9.36 35.17
C PRO A 185 -1.63 10.74 34.64
N GLN A 186 -2.40 11.50 35.41
CA GLN A 186 -2.81 12.85 35.03
C GLN A 186 -1.58 13.79 34.81
N GLU A 187 -0.53 13.55 35.54
CA GLU A 187 0.74 14.29 35.42
C GLU A 187 1.37 14.11 34.05
N GLU A 188 1.32 12.89 33.49
CA GLU A 188 1.83 12.60 32.17
C GLU A 188 0.98 13.25 31.05
N ILE A 189 -0.36 13.25 31.23
CA ILE A 189 -1.26 13.96 30.32
C ILE A 189 -0.92 15.46 30.31
N GLU A 190 -0.72 16.07 31.49
CA GLU A 190 -0.36 17.49 31.57
C GLU A 190 1.06 17.77 31.02
N ARG A 191 1.99 16.84 31.18
CA ARG A 191 3.34 16.95 30.56
C ARG A 191 3.23 17.02 29.04
N VAL A 192 2.45 16.12 28.44
CA VAL A 192 2.21 16.07 26.99
C VAL A 192 1.53 17.36 26.51
N LYS A 193 0.47 17.77 27.19
CA LYS A 193 -0.24 19.01 26.86
C LYS A 193 0.62 20.26 27.00
N LYS A 194 1.50 20.28 28.00
CA LYS A 194 2.48 21.38 28.17
C LYS A 194 3.46 21.41 27.00
N ALA A 195 4.04 20.26 26.61
CA ALA A 195 4.96 20.20 25.49
C ALA A 195 4.32 20.71 24.19
N LEU A 196 3.06 20.32 23.91
CA LEU A 196 2.34 20.82 22.73
C LEU A 196 2.07 22.32 22.78
N ARG A 197 1.78 22.90 23.98
CA ARG A 197 1.67 24.35 24.17
C ARG A 197 2.99 25.04 23.89
N ASP A 198 4.10 24.51 24.43
CA ASP A 198 5.43 25.05 24.22
C ASP A 198 5.83 25.02 22.74
N TYR A 199 5.48 23.96 21.98
CA TYR A 199 5.69 23.89 20.54
C TYR A 199 4.85 24.93 19.79
N THR A 200 3.60 25.10 20.19
CA THR A 200 2.71 26.14 19.62
C THR A 200 3.30 27.54 19.81
N ASP A 201 3.81 27.84 21.00
CA ASP A 201 4.42 29.13 21.33
C ASP A 201 5.71 29.39 20.52
N GLN A 202 6.57 28.39 20.36
CA GLN A 202 7.81 28.50 19.56
C GLN A 202 7.50 28.79 18.08
N VAL A 203 6.48 28.12 17.51
CA VAL A 203 6.08 28.38 16.12
C VAL A 203 5.46 29.76 15.98
N ASN A 204 4.56 30.15 16.89
CA ASN A 204 3.91 31.47 16.86
C ASN A 204 4.90 32.64 17.01
N LYS A 205 6.01 32.45 17.74
CA LYS A 205 7.11 33.41 17.84
C LYS A 205 8.05 33.40 16.63
N GLY A 206 7.90 32.45 15.71
CA GLY A 206 8.78 32.28 14.55
C GLY A 206 10.17 31.71 14.90
N GLU A 207 10.34 31.14 16.08
CA GLU A 207 11.62 30.57 16.55
C GLU A 207 11.97 29.28 15.76
N ILE A 208 10.95 28.50 15.41
CA ILE A 208 11.12 27.25 14.69
C ILE A 208 9.88 26.96 13.80
N ALA A 209 10.09 26.34 12.63
CA ALA A 209 9.00 25.96 11.77
C ALA A 209 8.23 24.76 12.33
N PHE A 210 6.88 24.74 12.17
CA PHE A 210 6.03 23.63 12.59
C PHE A 210 6.51 22.28 12.03
N SER A 211 6.86 22.23 10.73
CA SER A 211 7.35 21.02 10.08
C SER A 211 8.66 20.48 10.69
N THR A 212 9.52 21.36 11.20
CA THR A 212 10.75 20.96 11.89
C THR A 212 10.43 20.32 13.24
N LEU A 213 9.53 20.93 14.03
CA LEU A 213 9.05 20.33 15.29
C LEU A 213 8.38 18.99 15.07
N ALA A 214 7.57 18.87 14.00
CA ALA A 214 6.92 17.60 13.65
C ALA A 214 7.95 16.52 13.32
N ARG A 215 9.00 16.82 12.56
CA ARG A 215 10.07 15.87 12.25
C ARG A 215 10.84 15.41 13.49
N LEU A 216 11.05 16.31 14.45
CA LEU A 216 11.83 16.03 15.65
C LEU A 216 11.03 15.31 16.73
N TYR A 217 9.80 15.71 16.94
CA TYR A 217 9.05 15.35 18.15
C TYR A 217 7.72 14.64 17.90
N SER A 218 7.15 14.65 16.68
CA SER A 218 5.90 13.94 16.44
C SER A 218 6.10 12.42 16.57
N GLU A 219 5.18 11.78 17.28
CA GLU A 219 5.10 10.34 17.45
C GLU A 219 4.17 9.67 16.41
N ASP A 220 3.75 10.44 15.40
CA ASP A 220 3.10 9.88 14.21
C ASP A 220 4.16 9.50 13.17
N GLU A 221 4.49 8.21 13.11
CA GLU A 221 5.49 7.70 12.17
C GLU A 221 5.08 7.87 10.71
N GLY A 222 3.78 7.85 10.44
CA GLY A 222 3.23 7.97 9.09
C GLY A 222 3.44 9.35 8.46
N THR A 223 3.53 10.42 9.26
CA THR A 223 3.67 11.79 8.75
C THR A 223 4.92 12.52 9.24
N ARG A 224 5.57 12.04 10.31
CA ARG A 224 6.73 12.68 10.93
C ARG A 224 7.81 13.07 9.92
N ARG A 225 8.18 12.14 9.02
CA ARG A 225 9.24 12.36 8.01
C ARG A 225 8.88 13.46 7.02
N ARG A 226 7.56 13.65 6.75
CA ARG A 226 7.02 14.73 5.90
C ARG A 226 6.72 16.01 6.67
N GLY A 227 7.26 16.17 7.90
CA GLY A 227 6.99 17.34 8.73
C GLY A 227 5.56 17.41 9.24
N GLY A 228 4.93 16.27 9.46
CA GLY A 228 3.57 16.11 9.96
C GLY A 228 2.48 16.25 8.90
N GLU A 229 2.82 16.37 7.61
CA GLU A 229 1.86 16.61 6.52
C GLU A 229 1.07 15.34 6.17
N LEU A 230 -0.27 15.45 6.17
CA LEU A 230 -1.20 14.37 5.86
C LEU A 230 -1.50 14.24 4.36
N GLY A 231 -1.32 15.33 3.58
CA GLY A 231 -1.85 15.45 2.23
C GLY A 231 -3.32 15.85 2.22
N PHE A 232 -3.95 15.85 1.03
CA PHE A 232 -5.36 16.23 0.90
C PHE A 232 -6.29 15.12 1.35
N MET A 233 -6.97 15.32 2.48
CA MET A 233 -7.89 14.38 3.11
C MET A 233 -9.31 14.91 3.10
N GLY A 234 -10.28 14.04 2.83
CA GLY A 234 -11.70 14.30 3.05
C GLY A 234 -12.08 14.15 4.52
N ARG A 235 -13.22 14.74 4.92
CA ARG A 235 -13.67 14.71 6.32
C ARG A 235 -13.84 13.28 6.87
N GLY A 236 -14.30 12.34 6.05
CA GLY A 236 -14.52 10.95 6.46
C GLY A 236 -13.25 10.09 6.51
N GLU A 237 -12.11 10.61 6.04
CA GLU A 237 -10.81 9.93 6.06
C GLU A 237 -10.02 10.25 7.35
N LEU A 238 -10.54 11.16 8.19
CA LEU A 238 -9.93 11.61 9.45
C LEU A 238 -10.83 11.19 10.63
N VAL A 239 -10.22 10.94 11.79
CA VAL A 239 -11.01 10.69 13.02
C VAL A 239 -11.84 11.93 13.36
N PRO A 240 -13.08 11.77 13.90
CA PRO A 240 -14.03 12.84 14.07
C PRO A 240 -13.51 14.05 14.85
N GLU A 241 -12.77 13.83 15.93
CA GLU A 241 -12.21 14.87 16.80
C GLU A 241 -11.20 15.73 16.04
N PHE A 242 -10.33 15.09 15.26
CA PHE A 242 -9.34 15.76 14.41
C PHE A 242 -10.02 16.49 13.26
N ALA A 243 -10.93 15.82 12.53
CA ALA A 243 -11.67 16.39 11.41
C ALA A 243 -12.45 17.64 11.80
N ASN A 244 -13.11 17.62 12.96
CA ASN A 244 -13.90 18.76 13.45
C ASN A 244 -13.05 20.01 13.67
N VAL A 245 -11.83 19.86 14.15
CA VAL A 245 -10.91 20.99 14.34
C VAL A 245 -10.25 21.39 13.02
N ALA A 246 -9.71 20.42 12.27
CA ALA A 246 -8.96 20.65 11.04
C ALA A 246 -9.80 21.42 10.00
N PHE A 247 -11.05 20.99 9.76
CA PHE A 247 -11.93 21.64 8.77
C PHE A 247 -12.42 23.03 9.18
N ASN A 248 -12.35 23.36 10.48
CA ASN A 248 -12.67 24.69 10.98
C ASN A 248 -11.51 25.69 10.94
N LEU A 249 -10.27 25.22 10.68
CA LEU A 249 -9.13 26.11 10.48
C LEU A 249 -9.33 26.93 9.21
N GLN A 250 -9.07 28.23 9.28
CA GLN A 250 -9.19 29.18 8.15
C GLN A 250 -7.85 29.82 7.79
N ASP A 251 -6.94 29.93 8.75
CA ASP A 251 -5.70 30.68 8.66
C ASP A 251 -4.50 29.73 8.75
N PRO A 252 -3.71 29.57 7.66
CA PRO A 252 -2.52 28.71 7.67
C PRO A 252 -1.42 29.14 8.66
N SER A 253 -1.43 30.41 9.10
CA SER A 253 -0.48 30.89 10.09
C SER A 253 -0.81 30.45 11.53
N LYS A 254 -2.04 30.02 11.78
CA LYS A 254 -2.53 29.66 13.11
C LYS A 254 -2.46 28.16 13.35
N ILE A 255 -2.10 27.82 14.60
CA ILE A 255 -2.12 26.44 15.10
C ILE A 255 -3.40 26.23 15.89
N SER A 256 -3.99 25.05 15.80
CA SER A 256 -5.18 24.67 16.57
C SER A 256 -4.92 24.66 18.07
N LYS A 257 -6.01 24.67 18.85
CA LYS A 257 -5.95 24.18 20.23
C LYS A 257 -5.57 22.70 20.21
N ILE A 258 -5.13 22.20 21.38
CA ILE A 258 -4.84 20.76 21.54
C ILE A 258 -6.11 19.95 21.29
N VAL A 259 -6.01 18.95 20.43
CA VAL A 259 -7.09 18.02 20.10
C VAL A 259 -6.73 16.66 20.71
N GLU A 260 -7.65 16.10 21.46
CA GLU A 260 -7.53 14.75 21.99
C GLU A 260 -8.28 13.78 21.07
N SER A 261 -7.62 12.70 20.68
CA SER A 261 -8.20 11.63 19.89
C SER A 261 -7.81 10.26 20.45
N GLU A 262 -8.30 9.20 19.85
CA GLU A 262 -7.90 7.85 20.23
C GLU A 262 -6.42 7.55 20.01
N PHE A 263 -5.71 8.34 19.18
CA PHE A 263 -4.27 8.20 18.93
C PHE A 263 -3.39 8.97 19.92
N GLY A 264 -3.95 9.92 20.65
CA GLY A 264 -3.22 10.80 21.58
C GLY A 264 -3.62 12.27 21.46
N PHE A 265 -2.68 13.16 21.71
CA PHE A 265 -2.89 14.62 21.71
C PHE A 265 -2.22 15.24 20.49
N HIS A 266 -2.97 16.10 19.78
CA HIS A 266 -2.52 16.72 18.55
C HIS A 266 -2.57 18.24 18.64
N ILE A 267 -1.66 18.91 17.93
CA ILE A 267 -1.82 20.27 17.42
C ILE A 267 -1.80 20.23 15.90
N ILE A 268 -2.61 21.06 15.25
CA ILE A 268 -2.89 20.98 13.81
C ILE A 268 -2.64 22.37 13.20
N GLN A 269 -1.97 22.39 12.06
CA GLN A 269 -1.80 23.59 11.23
C GLN A 269 -2.39 23.34 9.84
N LEU A 270 -3.17 24.29 9.33
CA LEU A 270 -3.66 24.25 7.95
C LEU A 270 -2.51 24.52 6.98
N ILE A 271 -2.47 23.79 5.88
CA ILE A 271 -1.61 24.09 4.72
C ILE A 271 -2.47 24.69 3.62
N GLU A 272 -3.50 23.97 3.18
CA GLU A 272 -4.35 24.37 2.06
C GLU A 272 -5.73 23.73 2.14
N LYS A 273 -6.74 24.39 1.57
CA LYS A 273 -8.08 23.82 1.34
C LYS A 273 -8.39 23.78 -0.15
N ARG A 274 -8.94 22.66 -0.62
CA ARG A 274 -9.41 22.50 -2.01
C ARG A 274 -10.79 21.83 -2.00
N GLY A 275 -11.83 22.63 -2.21
CA GLY A 275 -13.20 22.13 -2.18
C GLY A 275 -13.54 21.49 -0.83
N ASP A 276 -13.91 20.22 -0.87
CA ASP A 276 -14.27 19.39 0.29
C ASP A 276 -13.06 18.66 0.93
N ARG A 277 -11.85 18.90 0.44
CA ARG A 277 -10.61 18.30 0.97
C ARG A 277 -9.71 19.34 1.62
N ILE A 278 -8.97 18.90 2.62
CA ILE A 278 -8.05 19.73 3.40
C ILE A 278 -6.68 19.09 3.48
N ASN A 279 -5.63 19.88 3.25
CA ASN A 279 -4.25 19.51 3.55
C ASN A 279 -3.83 20.18 4.85
N THR A 280 -3.44 19.38 5.82
CA THR A 280 -2.99 19.83 7.15
C THR A 280 -1.69 19.12 7.52
N ARG A 281 -0.98 19.72 8.45
CA ARG A 281 0.11 19.06 9.17
C ARG A 281 -0.21 19.02 10.66
N HIS A 282 0.30 18.00 11.34
CA HIS A 282 0.08 17.85 12.77
C HIS A 282 1.33 17.40 13.53
N ILE A 283 1.33 17.60 14.83
CA ILE A 283 2.24 16.98 15.77
C ILE A 283 1.39 16.15 16.71
N LEU A 284 1.67 14.84 16.76
CA LEU A 284 1.05 13.91 17.68
C LEU A 284 2.04 13.61 18.82
N LEU A 285 1.56 13.71 20.06
CA LEU A 285 2.25 13.16 21.22
C LEU A 285 1.33 12.19 21.96
N LYS A 286 1.92 11.08 22.41
CA LYS A 286 1.23 10.02 23.17
C LYS A 286 1.67 10.07 24.61
N PRO A 287 0.74 10.10 25.59
CA PRO A 287 1.12 9.95 26.98
C PRO A 287 1.74 8.56 27.19
N LYS A 288 2.86 8.50 27.90
CA LYS A 288 3.54 7.24 28.23
C LYS A 288 2.87 6.56 29.41
N VAL A 289 2.83 5.26 29.36
CA VAL A 289 2.37 4.43 30.47
C VAL A 289 3.54 4.19 31.42
N GLU A 290 3.31 4.29 32.71
CA GLU A 290 4.32 3.92 33.71
C GLU A 290 4.29 2.41 33.97
N GLU A 291 5.44 1.83 34.26
CA GLU A 291 5.60 0.38 34.50
C GLU A 291 4.64 -0.15 35.58
N LYS A 292 4.43 0.62 36.64
CA LYS A 292 3.49 0.27 37.73
C LYS A 292 2.03 0.14 37.25
N ASP A 293 1.62 0.95 36.25
CA ASP A 293 0.26 0.95 35.71
C ASP A 293 0.07 -0.22 34.72
N LEU A 294 1.13 -0.60 33.99
CA LEU A 294 1.20 -1.82 33.20
C LEU A 294 1.07 -3.05 34.10
N GLU A 295 1.89 -3.14 35.17
CA GLU A 295 1.83 -4.24 36.13
C GLU A 295 0.46 -4.38 36.77
N ALA A 296 -0.18 -3.28 37.16
CA ALA A 296 -1.53 -3.29 37.74
C ALA A 296 -2.56 -3.85 36.74
N SER A 297 -2.42 -3.51 35.45
CA SER A 297 -3.30 -4.02 34.39
C SER A 297 -3.05 -5.50 34.09
N LEU A 298 -1.79 -5.93 34.07
CA LEU A 298 -1.41 -7.34 33.93
C LEU A 298 -1.94 -8.18 35.08
N LEU A 299 -1.79 -7.74 36.33
CA LEU A 299 -2.33 -8.44 37.53
C LEU A 299 -3.86 -8.53 37.48
N ARG A 300 -4.54 -7.49 36.97
CA ARG A 300 -6.00 -7.53 36.78
C ARG A 300 -6.39 -8.56 35.72
N LEU A 301 -5.68 -8.61 34.58
CA LEU A 301 -5.92 -9.64 33.56
C LEU A 301 -5.62 -11.05 34.05
N ASP A 302 -4.57 -11.21 34.84
CA ASP A 302 -4.27 -12.52 35.49
C ASP A 302 -5.42 -12.99 36.39
N SER A 303 -5.98 -12.08 37.19
CA SER A 303 -7.18 -12.38 37.98
C SER A 303 -8.37 -12.78 37.12
N ILE A 304 -8.61 -12.05 36.00
CA ILE A 304 -9.67 -12.36 35.03
C ILE A 304 -9.43 -13.74 34.41
N ALA A 305 -8.21 -14.04 33.97
CA ALA A 305 -7.85 -15.32 33.38
C ALA A 305 -8.06 -16.48 34.35
N LYS A 306 -7.69 -16.29 35.63
CA LYS A 306 -7.96 -17.27 36.71
C LYS A 306 -9.45 -17.47 36.93
N ASP A 307 -10.24 -16.42 36.95
CA ASP A 307 -11.69 -16.51 37.12
C ASP A 307 -12.35 -17.23 35.95
N ILE A 308 -11.89 -17.02 34.72
CA ILE A 308 -12.36 -17.76 33.55
C ILE A 308 -11.95 -19.24 33.64
N ARG A 309 -10.69 -19.54 33.99
CA ARG A 309 -10.20 -20.92 34.17
C ARG A 309 -10.99 -21.67 35.30
N ASN A 310 -11.46 -20.94 36.31
CA ASN A 310 -12.32 -21.46 37.39
C ASN A 310 -13.81 -21.46 37.01
N ALA A 311 -14.19 -21.20 35.78
CA ALA A 311 -15.55 -21.18 35.26
C ALA A 311 -16.52 -20.22 36.01
N LYS A 312 -16.02 -19.14 36.61
CA LYS A 312 -16.88 -18.09 37.18
C LYS A 312 -17.65 -17.33 36.13
N PHE A 313 -17.05 -17.13 35.00
CA PHE A 313 -17.63 -16.57 33.75
C PHE A 313 -16.80 -17.04 32.54
N SER A 314 -17.38 -16.92 31.36
CA SER A 314 -16.75 -17.35 30.12
C SER A 314 -15.77 -16.29 29.56
N PHE A 315 -14.88 -16.69 28.65
CA PHE A 315 -14.04 -15.77 27.91
C PHE A 315 -14.87 -14.78 27.07
N ASP A 316 -15.98 -15.27 26.52
CA ASP A 316 -16.94 -14.47 25.72
C ASP A 316 -17.57 -13.35 26.55
N GLU A 317 -17.94 -13.63 27.80
CA GLU A 317 -18.46 -12.63 28.74
C GLU A 317 -17.37 -11.63 29.13
N ALA A 318 -16.15 -12.10 29.42
CA ALA A 318 -15.02 -11.20 29.68
C ALA A 318 -14.74 -10.27 28.49
N ALA A 319 -14.74 -10.81 27.29
CA ALA A 319 -14.53 -10.01 26.08
C ALA A 319 -15.64 -8.97 25.87
N THR A 320 -16.89 -9.35 26.12
CA THR A 320 -18.04 -8.46 25.92
C THR A 320 -18.13 -7.35 26.97
N PHE A 321 -17.89 -7.67 28.25
CA PHE A 321 -18.19 -6.77 29.36
C PHE A 321 -16.95 -6.11 29.99
N ILE A 322 -15.77 -6.73 29.87
CA ILE A 322 -14.54 -6.26 30.52
C ILE A 322 -13.55 -5.70 29.52
N SER A 323 -13.45 -6.29 28.31
CA SER A 323 -12.51 -5.84 27.29
C SER A 323 -12.74 -4.40 26.88
N GLN A 324 -11.65 -3.66 26.74
CA GLN A 324 -11.64 -2.29 26.25
C GLN A 324 -11.38 -2.19 24.73
N ASP A 325 -11.13 -3.33 24.08
CA ASP A 325 -11.00 -3.38 22.63
C ASP A 325 -12.35 -3.22 21.93
N LYS A 326 -12.56 -2.08 21.29
CA LYS A 326 -13.81 -1.76 20.60
C LYS A 326 -14.05 -2.62 19.36
N ASP A 327 -12.97 -3.09 18.73
CA ASP A 327 -13.02 -3.79 17.45
C ASP A 327 -13.50 -5.23 17.61
N THR A 328 -13.12 -5.91 18.70
CA THR A 328 -13.44 -7.32 18.95
C THR A 328 -14.53 -7.53 20.01
N ARG A 329 -14.73 -6.57 20.92
CA ARG A 329 -15.65 -6.66 22.05
C ARG A 329 -17.08 -7.10 21.66
N ASN A 330 -17.61 -6.51 20.58
CA ASN A 330 -18.97 -6.80 20.09
C ASN A 330 -19.08 -8.17 19.39
N ASN A 331 -17.95 -8.79 19.11
CA ASN A 331 -17.84 -10.15 18.54
C ASN A 331 -17.22 -11.14 19.54
N HIS A 332 -17.52 -10.96 20.84
CA HIS A 332 -17.03 -11.82 21.92
C HIS A 332 -15.51 -11.99 21.94
N GLY A 333 -14.79 -10.95 21.58
CA GLY A 333 -13.33 -10.94 21.50
C GLY A 333 -12.74 -11.61 20.26
N LEU A 334 -13.55 -12.15 19.36
CA LEU A 334 -13.07 -12.84 18.16
C LEU A 334 -12.40 -11.86 17.20
N MET A 335 -11.13 -12.10 16.92
CA MET A 335 -10.35 -11.29 15.97
C MET A 335 -10.81 -11.57 14.55
N ALA A 336 -10.86 -10.52 13.73
CA ALA A 336 -11.17 -10.59 12.30
C ALA A 336 -9.90 -10.40 11.46
N ASN A 337 -9.70 -11.26 10.48
CA ASN A 337 -8.62 -11.16 9.51
C ASN A 337 -8.96 -10.05 8.49
N PRO A 338 -8.20 -8.96 8.44
CA PRO A 338 -8.52 -7.83 7.56
C PRO A 338 -8.40 -8.18 6.09
N LYS A 339 -7.63 -9.22 5.74
CA LYS A 339 -7.41 -9.66 4.36
C LYS A 339 -8.57 -10.51 3.82
N SER A 340 -9.07 -11.43 4.64
CA SER A 340 -10.12 -12.38 4.23
C SER A 340 -11.51 -11.99 4.72
N GLY A 341 -11.63 -11.09 5.69
CA GLY A 341 -12.88 -10.73 6.36
C GLY A 341 -13.45 -11.84 7.25
N THR A 342 -12.71 -12.93 7.46
CA THR A 342 -13.12 -14.08 8.32
C THR A 342 -12.41 -14.04 9.66
N ALA A 343 -12.76 -14.94 10.58
CA ALA A 343 -12.06 -15.09 11.87
C ALA A 343 -10.81 -15.98 11.77
N ARG A 344 -10.52 -16.56 10.60
CA ARG A 344 -9.40 -17.48 10.40
C ARG A 344 -8.15 -16.76 9.95
N PHE A 345 -7.03 -17.06 10.59
CA PHE A 345 -5.71 -16.53 10.27
C PHE A 345 -4.75 -17.66 9.95
N GLU A 346 -3.98 -17.55 8.90
CA GLU A 346 -2.70 -18.24 8.81
C GLU A 346 -1.72 -17.58 9.78
N MET A 347 -0.77 -18.32 10.36
CA MET A 347 0.14 -17.77 11.39
C MET A 347 0.91 -16.54 10.91
N GLN A 348 1.30 -16.49 9.62
CA GLN A 348 1.96 -15.33 9.04
C GLN A 348 1.03 -14.10 8.95
N GLU A 349 -0.25 -14.30 8.64
CA GLU A 349 -1.24 -13.22 8.59
C GLU A 349 -1.52 -12.67 10.00
N LEU A 350 -1.60 -13.56 11.00
CA LEU A 350 -1.75 -13.14 12.40
C LEU A 350 -0.54 -12.33 12.87
N ALA A 351 0.68 -12.76 12.53
CA ALA A 351 1.90 -12.02 12.85
C ALA A 351 1.99 -10.64 12.19
N GLN A 352 1.36 -10.44 11.02
CA GLN A 352 1.25 -9.12 10.39
C GLN A 352 0.26 -8.21 11.13
N VAL A 353 -0.75 -8.77 11.79
CA VAL A 353 -1.71 -8.02 12.63
C VAL A 353 -1.14 -7.74 14.01
N SER A 354 -0.57 -8.75 14.68
CA SER A 354 0.18 -8.61 15.93
C SER A 354 1.17 -9.76 16.10
N GLN A 355 2.45 -9.40 16.20
CA GLN A 355 3.52 -10.37 16.47
C GLN A 355 3.40 -10.99 17.85
N GLU A 356 2.99 -10.19 18.85
CA GLU A 356 2.84 -10.63 20.22
C GLU A 356 1.73 -11.67 20.35
N VAL A 357 0.57 -11.43 19.72
CA VAL A 357 -0.54 -12.40 19.69
C VAL A 357 -0.12 -13.67 18.97
N ALA A 358 0.52 -13.58 17.80
CA ALA A 358 0.96 -14.75 17.05
C ALA A 358 1.93 -15.62 17.86
N LYS A 359 2.93 -14.99 18.49
CA LYS A 359 3.91 -15.67 19.35
C LYS A 359 3.24 -16.33 20.55
N THR A 360 2.28 -15.65 21.18
CA THR A 360 1.58 -16.17 22.35
C THR A 360 0.71 -17.38 22.01
N ILE A 361 0.01 -17.34 20.87
CA ILE A 361 -0.88 -18.41 20.40
C ILE A 361 -0.12 -19.68 19.98
N GLU A 362 1.12 -19.55 19.53
CA GLU A 362 1.91 -20.69 19.03
C GLU A 362 2.05 -21.81 20.08
N GLY A 363 2.18 -21.44 21.35
CA GLY A 363 2.34 -22.37 22.47
C GLY A 363 1.04 -22.88 23.10
N LEU A 364 -0.15 -22.39 22.68
CA LEU A 364 -1.42 -22.75 23.32
C LEU A 364 -2.10 -23.96 22.68
N ASN A 365 -2.81 -24.72 23.48
CA ASN A 365 -3.75 -25.72 23.02
C ASN A 365 -5.13 -25.09 22.76
N VAL A 366 -5.95 -25.76 21.93
CA VAL A 366 -7.31 -25.28 21.64
C VAL A 366 -8.13 -25.20 22.93
N GLY A 367 -8.75 -24.05 23.18
CA GLY A 367 -9.50 -23.72 24.39
C GLY A 367 -8.66 -23.09 25.49
N GLU A 368 -7.34 -23.14 25.40
CA GLU A 368 -6.43 -22.59 26.40
C GLU A 368 -6.34 -21.06 26.33
N ILE A 369 -6.15 -20.44 27.52
CA ILE A 369 -6.02 -18.99 27.71
C ILE A 369 -4.57 -18.69 28.08
N SER A 370 -3.98 -17.70 27.44
CA SER A 370 -2.60 -17.28 27.71
C SER A 370 -2.43 -16.69 29.11
N GLU A 371 -1.19 -16.59 29.56
CA GLU A 371 -0.83 -15.61 30.58
C GLU A 371 -0.97 -14.19 30.02
N PRO A 372 -1.19 -13.17 30.90
CA PRO A 372 -1.23 -11.78 30.46
C PRO A 372 0.09 -11.32 29.84
N PHE A 373 0.00 -10.52 28.78
CA PHE A 373 1.15 -9.93 28.11
C PHE A 373 0.86 -8.50 27.67
N THR A 374 1.91 -7.74 27.36
CA THR A 374 1.81 -6.41 26.78
C THR A 374 1.94 -6.47 25.27
N MET A 375 1.25 -5.59 24.57
CA MET A 375 1.32 -5.44 23.12
C MET A 375 1.05 -3.99 22.70
N ILE A 376 1.44 -3.65 21.46
CA ILE A 376 1.06 -2.38 20.84
C ILE A 376 -0.19 -2.63 19.98
N ASN A 377 -1.26 -1.86 20.23
CA ASN A 377 -2.47 -1.96 19.42
C ASN A 377 -2.32 -1.22 18.07
N ASN A 378 -3.33 -1.35 17.19
CA ASN A 378 -3.39 -0.68 15.88
C ASN A 378 -3.36 0.87 15.93
N LYS A 379 -3.51 1.46 17.12
CA LYS A 379 -3.42 2.91 17.39
C LYS A 379 -2.04 3.32 17.94
N GLY A 380 -1.11 2.36 18.04
CA GLY A 380 0.21 2.58 18.58
C GLY A 380 0.23 2.87 20.08
N LYS A 381 -0.77 2.38 20.82
CA LYS A 381 -0.82 2.43 22.29
C LYS A 381 -0.37 1.11 22.89
N GLU A 382 0.39 1.20 23.95
CA GLU A 382 0.74 0.03 24.78
C GLU A 382 -0.45 -0.38 25.64
N ILE A 383 -0.86 -1.63 25.49
CA ILE A 383 -2.00 -2.24 26.18
C ILE A 383 -1.63 -3.60 26.76
N CYS A 384 -2.42 -4.09 27.70
CA CYS A 384 -2.30 -5.43 28.22
C CYS A 384 -3.39 -6.34 27.64
N ALA A 385 -3.05 -7.59 27.36
CA ALA A 385 -3.97 -8.54 26.75
C ALA A 385 -3.84 -9.95 27.35
N ILE A 386 -4.91 -10.72 27.24
CA ILE A 386 -4.95 -12.18 27.28
C ILE A 386 -5.63 -12.67 26.01
N VAL A 387 -5.18 -13.80 25.49
CA VAL A 387 -5.75 -14.42 24.30
C VAL A 387 -6.18 -15.85 24.60
N LYS A 388 -7.19 -16.31 23.85
CA LYS A 388 -7.62 -17.70 23.86
C LYS A 388 -7.52 -18.27 22.46
N LEU A 389 -6.89 -19.42 22.32
CA LEU A 389 -6.92 -20.19 21.09
C LEU A 389 -8.29 -20.87 20.96
N LYS A 390 -9.19 -20.28 20.17
CA LYS A 390 -10.55 -20.79 20.02
C LYS A 390 -10.62 -22.04 19.17
N ALA A 391 -9.88 -22.05 18.07
CA ALA A 391 -9.81 -23.20 17.15
C ALA A 391 -8.44 -23.24 16.46
N ARG A 392 -8.01 -24.46 16.11
CA ARG A 392 -6.87 -24.72 15.23
C ARG A 392 -7.30 -25.71 14.17
N ILE A 393 -7.08 -25.37 12.94
CA ILE A 393 -7.34 -26.20 11.75
C ILE A 393 -5.99 -26.53 11.17
N ASP A 394 -5.60 -27.81 11.26
CA ASP A 394 -4.28 -28.24 10.78
C ASP A 394 -4.14 -28.07 9.27
N GLY A 395 -2.90 -27.87 8.85
CA GLY A 395 -2.59 -27.73 7.42
C GLY A 395 -2.98 -28.99 6.65
N HIS A 396 -3.68 -28.79 5.53
CA HIS A 396 -4.23 -29.90 4.74
C HIS A 396 -4.29 -29.55 3.25
N LYS A 397 -4.41 -30.56 2.40
CA LYS A 397 -4.76 -30.34 1.00
C LYS A 397 -6.21 -29.84 0.92
N ALA A 398 -6.42 -28.78 0.13
CA ALA A 398 -7.73 -28.14 0.03
C ALA A 398 -8.84 -29.14 -0.30
N THR A 399 -9.95 -29.04 0.42
CA THR A 399 -11.15 -29.83 0.18
C THR A 399 -12.31 -28.93 -0.25
N ILE A 400 -13.21 -29.49 -1.08
CA ILE A 400 -14.37 -28.71 -1.57
C ILE A 400 -15.33 -28.36 -0.43
N THR A 401 -15.36 -29.16 0.63
CA THR A 401 -16.27 -28.99 1.76
C THR A 401 -15.82 -27.88 2.72
N GLU A 402 -14.54 -27.78 2.98
CA GLU A 402 -13.98 -26.86 3.99
C GLU A 402 -13.44 -25.58 3.37
N ASP A 403 -12.90 -25.67 2.13
CA ASP A 403 -12.16 -24.57 1.49
C ASP A 403 -12.88 -24.01 0.26
N TYR A 404 -14.17 -24.21 0.15
CA TYR A 404 -14.93 -23.85 -1.05
C TYR A 404 -14.71 -22.41 -1.52
N GLN A 405 -14.68 -21.43 -0.62
CA GLN A 405 -14.49 -20.03 -1.00
C GLN A 405 -13.10 -19.77 -1.59
N ARG A 406 -12.06 -20.37 -0.99
CA ARG A 406 -10.68 -20.29 -1.50
C ARG A 406 -10.58 -20.94 -2.89
N LEU A 407 -11.16 -22.13 -3.03
CA LEU A 407 -11.18 -22.87 -4.29
C LEU A 407 -11.99 -22.13 -5.37
N LYS A 408 -13.11 -21.53 -4.99
CA LYS A 408 -13.91 -20.68 -5.87
C LYS A 408 -13.11 -19.48 -6.39
N SER A 409 -12.37 -18.79 -5.52
CA SER A 409 -11.52 -17.66 -5.91
C SER A 409 -10.42 -18.09 -6.89
N ILE A 410 -9.79 -19.26 -6.68
CA ILE A 410 -8.79 -19.81 -7.60
C ILE A 410 -9.39 -20.08 -8.98
N VAL A 411 -10.57 -20.72 -9.04
CA VAL A 411 -11.26 -20.99 -10.31
C VAL A 411 -11.66 -19.70 -11.00
N GLN A 412 -12.15 -18.73 -10.24
CA GLN A 412 -12.54 -17.41 -10.77
C GLN A 412 -11.35 -16.67 -11.38
N SER A 413 -10.22 -16.62 -10.66
CA SER A 413 -8.99 -16.02 -11.17
C SER A 413 -8.52 -16.68 -12.46
N LYS A 414 -8.47 -18.02 -12.48
CA LYS A 414 -8.04 -18.77 -13.66
C LYS A 414 -8.94 -18.53 -14.88
N LEU A 415 -10.25 -18.56 -14.72
CA LEU A 415 -11.17 -18.26 -15.81
C LEU A 415 -11.08 -16.81 -16.27
N GLY A 416 -10.80 -15.87 -15.35
CA GLY A 416 -10.48 -14.49 -15.67
C GLY A 416 -9.25 -14.37 -16.55
N ASP A 417 -8.16 -15.04 -16.16
CA ASP A 417 -6.89 -15.05 -16.90
C ASP A 417 -7.09 -15.66 -18.30
N GLU A 418 -7.78 -16.78 -18.40
CA GLU A 418 -8.09 -17.42 -19.69
C GLU A 418 -8.89 -16.49 -20.61
N LYS A 419 -9.86 -15.74 -20.05
CA LYS A 419 -10.66 -14.77 -20.79
C LYS A 419 -9.81 -13.59 -21.29
N LEU A 420 -8.91 -13.06 -20.43
CA LEU A 420 -7.97 -12.01 -20.83
C LEU A 420 -6.98 -12.48 -21.89
N GLN A 421 -6.41 -13.67 -21.74
CA GLN A 421 -5.50 -14.26 -22.74
C GLN A 421 -6.18 -14.40 -24.10
N LYS A 422 -7.39 -14.94 -24.13
CA LYS A 422 -8.18 -15.06 -25.37
C LYS A 422 -8.44 -13.69 -25.99
N TRP A 423 -8.82 -12.70 -25.17
CA TRP A 423 -9.07 -11.35 -25.63
C TRP A 423 -7.82 -10.73 -26.26
N ILE A 424 -6.63 -10.88 -25.63
CA ILE A 424 -5.35 -10.37 -26.16
C ILE A 424 -5.08 -10.99 -27.54
N VAL A 425 -5.20 -12.32 -27.67
CA VAL A 425 -4.99 -13.02 -28.94
C VAL A 425 -5.98 -12.54 -30.04
N ASP A 426 -7.21 -12.28 -29.69
CA ASP A 426 -8.20 -11.79 -30.67
C ASP A 426 -7.94 -10.31 -31.03
N LYS A 427 -7.50 -9.47 -30.10
CA LYS A 427 -7.16 -8.07 -30.34
C LYS A 427 -5.89 -7.91 -31.16
N GLN A 428 -4.89 -8.74 -31.00
CA GLN A 428 -3.70 -8.77 -31.87
C GLN A 428 -4.05 -8.90 -33.36
N LYS A 429 -5.15 -9.61 -33.69
CA LYS A 429 -5.59 -9.79 -35.09
C LYS A 429 -6.26 -8.53 -35.68
N SER A 430 -6.91 -7.75 -34.84
CA SER A 430 -7.75 -6.59 -35.27
C SER A 430 -7.08 -5.24 -35.07
N THR A 431 -6.04 -5.13 -34.24
CA THR A 431 -5.31 -3.90 -33.98
C THR A 431 -4.09 -3.79 -34.88
N TYR A 432 -3.78 -2.58 -35.36
CA TYR A 432 -2.53 -2.33 -36.08
C TYR A 432 -1.34 -2.52 -35.13
N VAL A 433 -0.40 -3.38 -35.50
CA VAL A 433 0.85 -3.59 -34.76
C VAL A 433 2.02 -3.57 -35.74
N ARG A 434 3.04 -2.78 -35.43
CA ARG A 434 4.32 -2.74 -36.13
C ARG A 434 5.44 -2.89 -35.14
N ILE A 435 6.36 -3.81 -35.40
CA ILE A 435 7.56 -4.07 -34.59
C ILE A 435 8.78 -3.66 -35.42
N ASN A 436 9.74 -2.96 -34.83
CA ASN A 436 11.01 -2.65 -35.47
C ASN A 436 11.79 -3.95 -35.74
N GLU A 437 12.42 -4.07 -36.91
CA GLU A 437 13.09 -5.29 -37.38
C GLU A 437 14.10 -5.85 -36.38
N ASN A 438 14.79 -4.99 -35.64
CA ASN A 438 15.75 -5.41 -34.61
C ASN A 438 15.10 -6.10 -33.39
N TRP A 439 13.78 -6.02 -33.23
CA TRP A 439 13.02 -6.51 -32.09
C TRP A 439 12.07 -7.66 -32.45
N VAL A 440 12.08 -8.13 -33.69
CA VAL A 440 11.17 -9.20 -34.19
C VAL A 440 11.63 -10.60 -33.80
N THR A 441 12.89 -10.77 -33.40
CA THR A 441 13.52 -12.08 -33.15
C THR A 441 13.19 -12.69 -31.80
N CYS A 442 12.36 -12.03 -31.00
CA CYS A 442 11.96 -12.49 -29.67
C CYS A 442 10.96 -13.65 -29.72
N ASP A 443 11.06 -14.56 -28.74
CA ASP A 443 10.05 -15.57 -28.47
C ASP A 443 8.95 -14.95 -27.58
N PHE A 444 7.94 -14.38 -28.23
CA PHE A 444 6.86 -13.68 -27.53
C PHE A 444 5.86 -14.67 -26.92
N LYS A 445 5.34 -14.35 -25.75
CA LYS A 445 4.28 -15.10 -25.10
C LYS A 445 3.02 -15.23 -25.97
N TYR A 446 2.73 -14.20 -26.78
CA TYR A 446 1.62 -14.17 -27.72
C TYR A 446 2.15 -14.08 -29.16
N PRO A 447 2.21 -15.20 -29.90
CA PRO A 447 2.86 -15.23 -31.22
C PRO A 447 2.14 -14.41 -32.30
N GLY A 448 0.95 -13.91 -32.04
CA GLY A 448 0.18 -13.06 -32.98
C GLY A 448 0.75 -11.67 -33.24
N TRP A 449 1.82 -11.26 -32.57
CA TRP A 449 2.49 -9.98 -32.79
C TRP A 449 3.20 -9.89 -34.15
N VAL A 450 3.79 -11.00 -34.56
CA VAL A 450 4.52 -11.08 -35.84
C VAL A 450 3.57 -11.68 -36.88
N ARG A 451 3.07 -10.83 -37.78
CA ARG A 451 2.25 -11.31 -38.93
C ARG A 451 3.20 -11.89 -39.98
N LYS A 452 3.05 -13.19 -40.27
CA LYS A 452 3.75 -13.88 -41.33
C LYS A 452 3.19 -13.47 -42.71
#